data_ae7cee2d4923f745e6c9427e34192e84
#
_entry.id   ae7cee2d4923f745e6c9427e34192e84
#
_cell.length_a   1.000
_cell.length_b   1.000
_cell.length_c   1.000
_cell.angle_alpha   90.00
_cell.angle_beta   90.00
_cell.angle_gamma   90.00
#
_symmetry.space_group_name_H-M   'P 1'
#
loop_
_entity.id
_entity.type
_entity.pdbx_description
1 polymer ?
#
loop_
_entity_poly.entity_id
_entity_poly.type
_entity_poly.pdbx_seq_one_letter_code
_entity_poly.pdbx_strand_id
1 'polypeptide(L)'
;MIHKTLEKHSDIMAREYNIADIGSGISPVTPDISKTVFIELEKQAVDFLRKQGLNAVKGDITHLSFQKESFDAILCSEVLEHVPNYKKGISEMARVLKKNGLVIITVPIHQKYWKDDDEFVGHCRRFDPETLAKDIKASGLQIVERKPIGSRLERWLTWNIVKIARRKGNKEMNANKVKLFAFYAINTLLLQFIKIAAALTSEENSSIILFAAKKN
;
A
#
# COMPACT_ATOMS: atom_id res chain seq x y z
N MET A 1 3.67 -7.19 -7.41
CA MET A 1 3.19 -6.17 -8.35
C MET A 1 3.99 -4.88 -8.20
N ILE A 2 4.06 -4.28 -7.03
CA ILE A 2 4.85 -3.07 -6.71
C ILE A 2 6.31 -3.20 -7.22
N HIS A 3 7.00 -4.31 -6.91
CA HIS A 3 8.37 -4.57 -7.40
C HIS A 3 8.48 -4.49 -8.93
N LYS A 4 7.57 -5.15 -9.67
CA LYS A 4 7.57 -5.11 -11.14
C LYS A 4 7.33 -3.71 -11.69
N THR A 5 6.50 -2.92 -11.04
CA THR A 5 6.25 -1.53 -11.43
C THR A 5 7.48 -0.65 -11.16
N LEU A 6 8.16 -0.87 -10.02
CA LEU A 6 9.44 -0.21 -9.74
C LEU A 6 10.50 -0.54 -10.79
N GLU A 7 10.72 -1.83 -11.07
CA GLU A 7 11.68 -2.28 -12.09
C GLU A 7 11.39 -1.71 -13.49
N LYS A 8 10.11 -1.66 -13.87
CA LYS A 8 9.68 -1.18 -15.18
C LYS A 8 9.87 0.33 -15.39
N HIS A 9 9.67 1.12 -14.33
CA HIS A 9 9.58 2.58 -14.46
C HIS A 9 10.76 3.33 -13.84
N SER A 10 11.69 2.64 -13.23
CA SER A 10 12.86 3.28 -12.62
C SER A 10 14.14 2.54 -12.96
N ASP A 11 15.17 3.31 -13.29
CA ASP A 11 16.57 2.80 -13.38
C ASP A 11 17.17 2.62 -11.96
N ILE A 12 16.30 2.49 -10.96
CA ILE A 12 16.66 2.46 -9.52
C ILE A 12 17.60 1.29 -9.24
N MET A 13 17.45 0.15 -9.94
CA MET A 13 18.27 -1.05 -9.70
C MET A 13 19.73 -0.92 -10.17
N ALA A 14 20.06 0.13 -10.93
CA ALA A 14 21.39 0.31 -11.52
C ALA A 14 22.33 1.24 -10.74
N ARG A 15 21.87 1.92 -9.66
CA ARG A 15 22.64 2.92 -8.89
C ARG A 15 22.26 2.92 -7.41
N GLU A 16 23.03 3.61 -6.59
CA GLU A 16 22.60 3.92 -5.21
C GLU A 16 21.32 4.72 -5.23
N TYR A 17 20.32 4.28 -4.45
CA TYR A 17 18.99 4.90 -4.36
C TYR A 17 18.44 4.84 -2.94
N ASN A 18 17.57 5.78 -2.62
CA ASN A 18 16.87 5.85 -1.34
C ASN A 18 15.36 5.66 -1.57
N ILE A 19 14.78 4.70 -0.88
CA ILE A 19 13.33 4.44 -0.88
C ILE A 19 12.72 4.95 0.42
N ALA A 20 11.54 5.56 0.34
CA ALA A 20 10.65 5.71 1.48
C ALA A 20 9.48 4.72 1.34
N ASP A 21 9.20 3.97 2.39
CA ASP A 21 7.98 3.14 2.52
C ASP A 21 7.12 3.77 3.61
N ILE A 22 6.01 4.39 3.22
CA ILE A 22 5.16 5.19 4.11
C ILE A 22 3.95 4.36 4.51
N GLY A 23 3.79 4.13 5.82
CA GLY A 23 2.66 3.41 6.36
C GLY A 23 2.69 1.91 6.06
N SER A 24 3.88 1.30 5.99
CA SER A 24 4.04 -0.14 5.77
C SER A 24 3.50 -1.02 6.90
N GLY A 25 3.27 -0.41 8.07
CA GLY A 25 2.87 -1.11 9.28
C GLY A 25 3.92 -2.13 9.70
N ILE A 26 3.50 -3.38 9.86
CA ILE A 26 4.40 -4.48 10.23
C ILE A 26 4.73 -5.40 9.03
N SER A 27 4.30 -5.04 7.83
CA SER A 27 4.43 -5.85 6.60
C SER A 27 5.01 -5.04 5.45
N PRO A 28 6.32 -4.73 5.48
CA PRO A 28 6.97 -3.96 4.43
C PRO A 28 6.74 -4.53 3.02
N VAL A 29 6.50 -3.64 2.06
CA VAL A 29 6.26 -4.01 0.64
C VAL A 29 7.42 -3.62 -0.27
N THR A 30 8.47 -3.03 0.30
CA THR A 30 9.66 -2.58 -0.43
C THR A 30 10.46 -3.77 -1.00
N PRO A 31 11.08 -3.62 -2.19
CA PRO A 31 11.97 -4.65 -2.76
C PRO A 31 13.33 -4.72 -2.07
N ASP A 32 13.80 -3.62 -1.49
CA ASP A 32 15.12 -3.53 -0.85
C ASP A 32 15.01 -2.87 0.53
N ILE A 33 14.96 -3.72 1.54
CA ILE A 33 14.85 -3.32 2.94
C ILE A 33 16.06 -2.48 3.38
N SER A 34 17.26 -2.79 2.87
CA SER A 34 18.50 -2.15 3.30
C SER A 34 18.61 -0.68 2.89
N LYS A 35 17.93 -0.31 1.81
CA LYS A 35 17.91 1.05 1.23
C LYS A 35 16.61 1.80 1.50
N THR A 36 15.77 1.27 2.39
CA THR A 36 14.45 1.82 2.68
C THR A 36 14.41 2.50 4.04
N VAL A 37 13.85 3.71 4.05
CA VAL A 37 13.41 4.39 5.27
C VAL A 37 11.92 4.14 5.44
N PHE A 38 11.54 3.47 6.53
CA PHE A 38 10.14 3.22 6.88
C PHE A 38 9.60 4.39 7.70
N ILE A 39 8.52 4.98 7.22
CA ILE A 39 7.91 6.16 7.85
C ILE A 39 6.54 5.77 8.39
N GLU A 40 6.37 5.79 9.70
CA GLU A 40 5.17 5.34 10.38
C GLU A 40 4.60 6.41 11.31
N LEU A 41 3.28 6.56 11.34
CA LEU A 41 2.61 7.47 12.26
C LEU A 41 2.65 6.94 13.70
N GLU A 42 2.40 5.65 13.87
CA GLU A 42 2.28 5.01 15.16
C GLU A 42 3.65 4.56 15.70
N LYS A 43 3.98 5.04 16.94
CA LYS A 43 5.23 4.68 17.61
C LYS A 43 5.42 3.16 17.74
N GLN A 44 4.35 2.42 17.95
CA GLN A 44 4.40 0.97 18.10
C GLN A 44 4.89 0.27 16.82
N ALA A 45 4.47 0.73 15.65
CA ALA A 45 4.94 0.22 14.36
C ALA A 45 6.42 0.57 14.15
N VAL A 46 6.85 1.80 14.48
CA VAL A 46 8.26 2.20 14.44
C VAL A 46 9.12 1.30 15.33
N ASP A 47 8.70 1.09 16.57
CA ASP A 47 9.43 0.28 17.53
C ASP A 47 9.52 -1.20 17.08
N PHE A 48 8.44 -1.71 16.48
CA PHE A 48 8.42 -3.07 15.91
C PHE A 48 9.42 -3.20 14.76
N LEU A 49 9.40 -2.31 13.79
CA LEU A 49 10.31 -2.32 12.64
C LEU A 49 11.78 -2.18 13.08
N ARG A 50 12.05 -1.30 14.02
CA ARG A 50 13.41 -1.14 14.60
C ARG A 50 13.91 -2.40 15.29
N LYS A 51 13.05 -3.13 16.01
CA LYS A 51 13.40 -4.43 16.60
C LYS A 51 13.77 -5.49 15.54
N GLN A 52 13.30 -5.33 14.32
CA GLN A 52 13.71 -6.17 13.17
C GLN A 52 14.98 -5.66 12.47
N GLY A 53 15.64 -4.64 13.00
CA GLY A 53 16.85 -4.04 12.41
C GLY A 53 16.57 -3.09 11.26
N LEU A 54 15.30 -2.66 11.06
CA LEU A 54 14.91 -1.81 9.96
C LEU A 54 15.08 -0.33 10.29
N ASN A 55 15.42 0.49 9.29
CA ASN A 55 15.53 1.93 9.41
C ASN A 55 14.14 2.58 9.44
N ALA A 56 13.51 2.65 10.62
CA ALA A 56 12.17 3.18 10.79
C ALA A 56 12.17 4.49 11.59
N VAL A 57 11.37 5.45 11.14
CA VAL A 57 11.19 6.75 11.78
C VAL A 57 9.72 7.06 11.98
N LYS A 58 9.39 7.82 13.03
CA LYS A 58 8.05 8.34 13.22
C LYS A 58 7.83 9.54 12.29
N GLY A 59 6.72 9.54 11.56
CA GLY A 59 6.36 10.64 10.67
C GLY A 59 4.89 10.63 10.28
N ASP A 60 4.37 11.81 10.00
CA ASP A 60 3.03 12.02 9.43
C ASP A 60 3.18 12.32 7.94
N ILE A 61 2.48 11.57 7.10
CA ILE A 61 2.50 11.76 5.64
C ILE A 61 2.10 13.18 5.22
N THR A 62 1.31 13.88 6.03
CA THR A 62 0.90 15.26 5.76
C THR A 62 1.97 16.29 6.12
N HIS A 63 3.03 15.86 6.80
CA HIS A 63 4.16 16.71 7.23
C HIS A 63 5.44 15.89 7.37
N LEU A 64 6.04 15.50 6.24
CA LEU A 64 7.25 14.68 6.23
C LEU A 64 8.49 15.49 6.64
N SER A 65 9.16 15.06 7.71
CA SER A 65 10.38 15.71 8.26
C SER A 65 11.63 15.38 7.42
N PHE A 66 11.52 15.43 6.09
CA PHE A 66 12.61 15.25 5.14
C PHE A 66 12.76 16.47 4.25
N GLN A 67 13.97 16.69 3.77
CA GLN A 67 14.24 17.76 2.81
C GLN A 67 13.55 17.47 1.47
N LYS A 68 13.35 18.53 0.68
CA LYS A 68 12.91 18.39 -0.70
C LYS A 68 13.88 17.48 -1.45
N GLU A 69 13.34 16.59 -2.30
CA GLU A 69 14.14 15.74 -3.17
C GLU A 69 15.09 14.78 -2.41
N SER A 70 14.60 14.16 -1.33
CA SER A 70 15.35 13.20 -0.51
C SER A 70 15.31 11.77 -1.05
N PHE A 71 14.23 11.37 -1.74
CA PHE A 71 13.99 9.98 -2.12
C PHE A 71 13.92 9.78 -3.64
N ASP A 72 14.51 8.70 -4.12
CA ASP A 72 14.43 8.27 -5.52
C ASP A 72 13.11 7.53 -5.80
N ALA A 73 12.57 6.83 -4.79
CA ALA A 73 11.26 6.20 -4.86
C ALA A 73 10.48 6.33 -3.55
N ILE A 74 9.16 6.37 -3.66
CA ILE A 74 8.23 6.39 -2.53
C ILE A 74 7.18 5.31 -2.75
N LEU A 75 6.95 4.49 -1.72
CA LEU A 75 5.86 3.53 -1.65
C LEU A 75 4.83 4.04 -0.64
N CYS A 76 3.57 4.05 -1.01
CA CYS A 76 2.45 4.44 -0.18
C CYS A 76 1.28 3.49 -0.49
N SER A 77 1.22 2.38 0.25
CA SER A 77 0.30 1.28 -0.05
C SER A 77 -0.78 1.18 1.02
N GLU A 78 -2.04 1.40 0.65
CA GLU A 78 -3.21 1.34 1.54
C GLU A 78 -3.06 2.28 2.76
N VAL A 79 -2.75 3.55 2.49
CA VAL A 79 -2.51 4.58 3.51
C VAL A 79 -3.44 5.78 3.35
N LEU A 80 -3.59 6.29 2.11
CA LEU A 80 -4.27 7.56 1.87
C LEU A 80 -5.76 7.53 2.26
N GLU A 81 -6.39 6.36 2.27
CA GLU A 81 -7.76 6.16 2.74
C GLU A 81 -7.96 6.45 4.23
N HIS A 82 -6.88 6.33 5.02
CA HIS A 82 -6.87 6.65 6.45
C HIS A 82 -6.55 8.12 6.73
N VAL A 83 -6.07 8.87 5.73
CA VAL A 83 -5.59 10.24 5.90
C VAL A 83 -6.70 11.24 5.57
N PRO A 84 -7.24 11.99 6.56
CA PRO A 84 -8.28 12.98 6.27
C PRO A 84 -7.85 13.99 5.21
N ASN A 85 -6.65 14.55 5.31
CA ASN A 85 -6.07 15.49 4.35
C ASN A 85 -5.09 14.80 3.39
N TYR A 86 -5.54 13.77 2.66
CA TYR A 86 -4.70 12.98 1.75
C TYR A 86 -4.05 13.82 0.64
N LYS A 87 -4.68 14.92 0.20
CA LYS A 87 -4.09 15.83 -0.81
C LYS A 87 -2.79 16.46 -0.31
N LYS A 88 -2.74 16.82 0.98
CA LYS A 88 -1.50 17.29 1.60
C LYS A 88 -0.45 16.18 1.63
N GLY A 89 -0.84 14.95 1.93
CA GLY A 89 0.04 13.78 1.86
C GLY A 89 0.63 13.58 0.47
N ILE A 90 -0.19 13.66 -0.60
CA ILE A 90 0.31 13.57 -1.99
C ILE A 90 1.29 14.72 -2.28
N SER A 91 0.99 15.94 -1.85
CA SER A 91 1.89 17.09 -2.04
C SER A 91 3.21 16.93 -1.31
N GLU A 92 3.22 16.37 -0.09
CA GLU A 92 4.44 16.09 0.67
C GLU A 92 5.27 14.99 0.02
N MET A 93 4.63 13.91 -0.46
CA MET A 93 5.33 12.89 -1.26
C MET A 93 5.97 13.51 -2.51
N ALA A 94 5.25 14.34 -3.24
CA ALA A 94 5.80 15.05 -4.40
C ALA A 94 6.96 15.99 -4.02
N ARG A 95 6.90 16.63 -2.85
CA ARG A 95 7.97 17.50 -2.35
C ARG A 95 9.26 16.74 -2.08
N VAL A 96 9.16 15.62 -1.34
CA VAL A 96 10.35 14.85 -0.93
C VAL A 96 10.86 13.90 -2.00
N LEU A 97 10.09 13.65 -3.06
CA LEU A 97 10.50 12.86 -4.22
C LEU A 97 11.48 13.67 -5.08
N LYS A 98 12.58 13.07 -5.50
CA LYS A 98 13.56 13.66 -6.44
C LYS A 98 12.96 13.84 -7.82
N LYS A 99 13.54 14.70 -8.63
CA LYS A 99 13.24 14.78 -10.07
C LYS A 99 13.46 13.42 -10.73
N ASN A 100 12.59 13.03 -11.64
CA ASN A 100 12.53 11.71 -12.27
C ASN A 100 12.32 10.54 -11.28
N GLY A 101 12.11 10.83 -10.00
CA GLY A 101 11.77 9.82 -8.99
C GLY A 101 10.37 9.24 -9.22
N LEU A 102 10.12 8.06 -8.66
CA LEU A 102 8.87 7.31 -8.82
C LEU A 102 8.11 7.21 -7.50
N VAL A 103 6.83 7.57 -7.50
CA VAL A 103 5.92 7.23 -6.40
C VAL A 103 4.95 6.15 -6.85
N ILE A 104 4.74 5.15 -6.00
CA ILE A 104 3.72 4.11 -6.18
C ILE A 104 2.71 4.24 -5.05
N ILE A 105 1.45 4.42 -5.43
CA ILE A 105 0.32 4.58 -4.54
C ILE A 105 -0.67 3.44 -4.81
N THR A 106 -1.09 2.72 -3.77
CA THR A 106 -2.26 1.84 -3.86
C THR A 106 -3.34 2.30 -2.90
N VAL A 107 -4.58 2.24 -3.33
CA VAL A 107 -5.74 2.63 -2.51
C VAL A 107 -6.97 1.79 -2.85
N PRO A 108 -7.88 1.58 -1.89
CA PRO A 108 -9.19 1.02 -2.15
C PRO A 108 -10.04 2.01 -2.95
N ILE A 109 -10.75 1.49 -3.97
CA ILE A 109 -11.57 2.28 -4.88
C ILE A 109 -13.04 1.87 -4.86
N HIS A 110 -13.87 2.73 -5.41
CA HIS A 110 -15.30 2.59 -5.59
C HIS A 110 -16.10 2.48 -4.29
N GLN A 111 -16.83 3.53 -3.96
CA GLN A 111 -17.70 3.61 -2.78
C GLN A 111 -18.74 2.48 -2.71
N LYS A 112 -19.13 1.89 -3.86
CA LYS A 112 -20.03 0.72 -3.91
C LYS A 112 -19.49 -0.51 -3.18
N TYR A 113 -18.19 -0.57 -2.93
CA TYR A 113 -17.52 -1.66 -2.19
C TYR A 113 -17.33 -1.37 -0.70
N TRP A 114 -17.77 -0.21 -0.21
CA TRP A 114 -17.74 0.11 1.21
C TRP A 114 -18.52 -0.90 2.05
N LYS A 115 -17.93 -1.40 3.12
CA LYS A 115 -18.53 -2.36 4.07
C LYS A 115 -17.96 -2.16 5.47
N ASP A 116 -18.50 -2.91 6.42
CA ASP A 116 -18.11 -2.89 7.84
C ASP A 116 -16.61 -3.12 8.08
N ASP A 117 -15.90 -3.79 7.17
CA ASP A 117 -14.45 -3.97 7.28
C ASP A 117 -13.69 -2.69 6.97
N ASP A 118 -14.18 -1.82 6.08
CA ASP A 118 -13.60 -0.50 5.87
C ASP A 118 -13.67 0.34 7.15
N GLU A 119 -14.82 0.32 7.84
CA GLU A 119 -14.98 1.00 9.13
C GLU A 119 -14.10 0.37 10.22
N PHE A 120 -14.02 -0.96 10.23
CA PHE A 120 -13.22 -1.70 11.22
C PHE A 120 -11.74 -1.37 11.16
N VAL A 121 -11.19 -1.20 9.96
CA VAL A 121 -9.78 -0.82 9.78
C VAL A 121 -9.56 0.69 9.85
N GLY A 122 -10.63 1.49 9.99
CA GLY A 122 -10.56 2.95 10.14
C GLY A 122 -10.37 3.71 8.84
N HIS A 123 -10.90 3.18 7.71
CA HIS A 123 -10.94 3.94 6.47
C HIS A 123 -11.82 5.18 6.61
N CYS A 124 -11.40 6.31 6.09
CA CYS A 124 -12.21 7.52 5.95
C CYS A 124 -12.98 7.53 4.63
N ARG A 125 -12.51 6.76 3.64
CA ARG A 125 -13.05 6.76 2.26
C ARG A 125 -12.58 5.58 1.44
N ARG A 126 -13.30 5.35 0.34
CA ARG A 126 -12.80 4.69 -0.87
C ARG A 126 -12.70 5.73 -1.97
N PHE A 127 -11.67 5.66 -2.77
CA PHE A 127 -11.40 6.66 -3.79
C PHE A 127 -12.23 6.46 -5.05
N ASP A 128 -12.59 7.57 -5.68
CA ASP A 128 -12.90 7.60 -7.10
C ASP A 128 -11.59 7.70 -7.88
N PRO A 129 -11.31 6.77 -8.81
CA PRO A 129 -10.03 6.72 -9.51
C PRO A 129 -9.70 7.97 -10.32
N GLU A 130 -10.71 8.60 -10.95
CA GLU A 130 -10.52 9.80 -11.76
C GLU A 130 -10.21 11.02 -10.89
N THR A 131 -10.91 11.13 -9.76
CA THR A 131 -10.65 12.22 -8.80
C THR A 131 -9.24 12.09 -8.22
N LEU A 132 -8.82 10.88 -7.81
CA LEU A 132 -7.47 10.67 -7.32
C LEU A 132 -6.41 10.95 -8.38
N ALA A 133 -6.64 10.53 -9.63
CA ALA A 133 -5.72 10.83 -10.73
C ALA A 133 -5.56 12.34 -10.97
N LYS A 134 -6.64 13.12 -10.86
CA LYS A 134 -6.58 14.60 -10.92
C LYS A 134 -5.76 15.17 -9.77
N ASP A 135 -5.96 14.69 -8.55
CA ASP A 135 -5.25 15.18 -7.37
C ASP A 135 -3.75 14.83 -7.42
N ILE A 136 -3.38 13.64 -7.91
CA ILE A 136 -1.98 13.25 -8.17
C ILE A 136 -1.34 14.22 -9.18
N LYS A 137 -2.00 14.48 -10.30
CA LYS A 137 -1.49 15.41 -11.32
C LYS A 137 -1.38 16.85 -10.79
N ALA A 138 -2.35 17.30 -9.99
CA ALA A 138 -2.35 18.64 -9.39
C ALA A 138 -1.17 18.86 -8.42
N SER A 139 -0.56 17.80 -7.88
CA SER A 139 0.63 17.87 -7.03
C SER A 139 1.95 17.92 -7.82
N GLY A 140 1.90 18.01 -9.15
CA GLY A 140 3.08 18.06 -10.03
C GLY A 140 3.65 16.69 -10.41
N LEU A 141 2.89 15.63 -10.21
CA LEU A 141 3.27 14.27 -10.57
C LEU A 141 2.61 13.85 -11.89
N GLN A 142 3.37 13.19 -12.75
CA GLN A 142 2.88 12.61 -14.00
C GLN A 142 2.61 11.12 -13.83
N ILE A 143 1.36 10.70 -14.01
CA ILE A 143 0.98 9.28 -13.95
C ILE A 143 1.59 8.55 -15.14
N VAL A 144 2.41 7.52 -14.88
CA VAL A 144 3.06 6.67 -15.88
C VAL A 144 2.46 5.28 -15.96
N GLU A 145 1.78 4.83 -14.90
CA GLU A 145 1.04 3.58 -14.90
C GLU A 145 -0.21 3.71 -14.01
N ARG A 146 -1.31 3.13 -14.45
CA ARG A 146 -2.55 2.98 -13.70
C ARG A 146 -3.02 1.55 -13.90
N LYS A 147 -3.21 0.81 -12.81
CA LYS A 147 -3.50 -0.61 -12.90
C LYS A 147 -4.44 -1.07 -11.80
N PRO A 148 -5.55 -1.75 -12.13
CA PRO A 148 -6.36 -2.45 -11.15
C PRO A 148 -5.56 -3.62 -10.56
N ILE A 149 -5.61 -3.79 -9.24
CA ILE A 149 -4.86 -4.85 -8.52
C ILE A 149 -5.73 -5.70 -7.62
N GLY A 150 -6.91 -5.25 -7.26
CA GLY A 150 -7.90 -5.99 -6.51
C GLY A 150 -8.98 -6.58 -7.40
N SER A 151 -9.69 -7.59 -6.94
CA SER A 151 -10.82 -8.19 -7.63
C SER A 151 -12.05 -8.27 -6.72
N ARG A 152 -13.25 -8.42 -7.33
CA ARG A 152 -14.49 -8.67 -6.56
C ARG A 152 -14.40 -9.93 -5.71
N LEU A 153 -13.70 -10.95 -6.19
CA LEU A 153 -13.48 -12.20 -5.47
C LEU A 153 -12.61 -11.96 -4.23
N GLU A 154 -11.49 -11.25 -4.37
CA GLU A 154 -10.63 -10.87 -3.27
C GLU A 154 -11.40 -10.08 -2.22
N ARG A 155 -12.18 -9.10 -2.64
CA ARG A 155 -13.03 -8.29 -1.75
C ARG A 155 -14.03 -9.14 -0.97
N TRP A 156 -14.70 -10.09 -1.64
CA TRP A 156 -15.65 -11.00 -1.02
C TRP A 156 -14.97 -11.92 0.00
N LEU A 157 -13.79 -12.45 -0.32
CA LEU A 157 -13.01 -13.29 0.57
C LEU A 157 -12.54 -12.53 1.81
N THR A 158 -11.96 -11.35 1.64
CA THR A 158 -11.49 -10.48 2.74
C THR A 158 -12.64 -10.16 3.70
N TRP A 159 -13.79 -9.76 3.17
CA TRP A 159 -14.97 -9.48 3.98
C TRP A 159 -15.42 -10.70 4.81
N ASN A 160 -15.46 -11.91 4.19
CA ASN A 160 -15.84 -13.12 4.90
C ASN A 160 -14.83 -13.50 5.99
N ILE A 161 -13.54 -13.35 5.73
CA ILE A 161 -12.47 -13.63 6.72
C ILE A 161 -12.61 -12.68 7.92
N VAL A 162 -12.78 -11.39 7.70
CA VAL A 162 -12.98 -10.40 8.77
C VAL A 162 -14.25 -10.71 9.56
N LYS A 163 -15.34 -11.07 8.90
CA LYS A 163 -16.61 -11.46 9.54
C LYS A 163 -16.45 -12.69 10.45
N ILE A 164 -15.68 -13.69 10.00
CA ILE A 164 -15.39 -14.90 10.80
C ILE A 164 -14.48 -14.53 11.99
N ALA A 165 -13.45 -13.73 11.78
CA ALA A 165 -12.53 -13.29 12.83
C ALA A 165 -13.28 -12.51 13.94
N ARG A 166 -14.18 -11.60 13.57
CA ARG A 166 -15.04 -10.87 14.52
C ARG A 166 -15.94 -11.78 15.34
N ARG A 167 -16.49 -12.88 14.73
CA ARG A 167 -17.40 -13.81 15.44
C ARG A 167 -16.66 -14.71 16.43
N LYS A 168 -15.39 -15.02 16.21
CA LYS A 168 -14.65 -15.98 17.05
C LYS A 168 -14.09 -15.36 18.33
N GLY A 169 -14.09 -14.03 18.49
CA GLY A 169 -13.49 -13.38 19.66
C GLY A 169 -12.05 -13.87 19.90
N ASN A 170 -11.28 -13.23 20.74
CA ASN A 170 -9.89 -13.56 21.10
C ASN A 170 -9.69 -14.93 21.80
N LYS A 171 -10.28 -16.00 21.29
CA LYS A 171 -9.90 -17.35 21.71
C LYS A 171 -8.63 -17.72 20.95
N GLU A 172 -7.53 -17.79 21.67
CA GLU A 172 -6.22 -18.28 21.22
C GLU A 172 -6.39 -19.45 20.26
N MET A 173 -5.95 -19.24 19.00
CA MET A 173 -5.88 -20.34 18.02
C MET A 173 -4.70 -21.23 18.41
N ASN A 174 -4.96 -22.18 19.30
CA ASN A 174 -4.07 -23.32 19.54
C ASN A 174 -4.13 -24.23 18.29
N ALA A 175 -3.43 -23.84 17.25
CA ALA A 175 -3.49 -24.51 15.95
C ALA A 175 -2.46 -25.65 15.93
N ASN A 176 -2.95 -26.88 15.85
CA ASN A 176 -2.14 -28.04 15.47
C ASN A 176 -1.32 -27.71 14.20
N LYS A 177 -0.01 -28.07 14.20
CA LYS A 177 0.91 -27.81 13.06
C LYS A 177 0.35 -28.23 11.69
N VAL A 178 -0.44 -29.31 11.66
CA VAL A 178 -1.12 -29.83 10.45
C VAL A 178 -2.20 -28.85 9.95
N LYS A 179 -3.00 -28.25 10.85
CA LYS A 179 -4.01 -27.25 10.48
C LYS A 179 -3.36 -25.96 9.98
N LEU A 180 -2.23 -25.59 10.57
CA LEU A 180 -1.44 -24.42 10.15
C LEU A 180 -0.85 -24.65 8.75
N PHE A 181 -0.27 -25.83 8.47
CA PHE A 181 0.26 -26.18 7.15
C PHE A 181 -0.83 -26.19 6.08
N ALA A 182 -1.99 -26.82 6.35
CA ALA A 182 -3.14 -26.81 5.46
C ALA A 182 -3.66 -25.39 5.21
N PHE A 183 -3.69 -24.54 6.23
CA PHE A 183 -4.06 -23.14 6.11
C PHE A 183 -3.08 -22.38 5.18
N TYR A 184 -1.76 -22.57 5.33
CA TYR A 184 -0.77 -21.96 4.46
C TYR A 184 -0.85 -22.45 3.02
N ALA A 185 -1.05 -23.77 2.81
CA ALA A 185 -1.19 -24.35 1.47
C ALA A 185 -2.44 -23.81 0.74
N ILE A 186 -3.59 -23.80 1.44
CA ILE A 186 -4.85 -23.25 0.92
C ILE A 186 -4.68 -21.74 0.63
N ASN A 187 -4.04 -21.00 1.53
CA ASN A 187 -3.81 -19.57 1.36
C ASN A 187 -2.89 -19.29 0.17
N THR A 188 -1.85 -20.10 -0.05
CA THR A 188 -0.95 -19.96 -1.21
C THR A 188 -1.68 -20.23 -2.52
N LEU A 189 -2.48 -21.28 -2.62
CA LEU A 189 -3.31 -21.57 -3.81
C LEU A 189 -4.33 -20.45 -4.03
N LEU A 190 -5.00 -20.00 -2.98
CA LEU A 190 -5.96 -18.91 -3.02
C LEU A 190 -5.32 -17.60 -3.52
N LEU A 191 -4.11 -17.29 -3.03
CA LEU A 191 -3.35 -16.12 -3.48
C LEU A 191 -3.00 -16.18 -4.97
N GLN A 192 -2.69 -17.36 -5.53
CA GLN A 192 -2.48 -17.53 -6.97
C GLN A 192 -3.75 -17.29 -7.76
N PHE A 193 -4.89 -17.83 -7.31
CA PHE A 193 -6.20 -17.57 -7.91
C PHE A 193 -6.58 -16.09 -7.84
N ILE A 194 -6.35 -15.44 -6.71
CA ILE A 194 -6.58 -14.00 -6.53
C ILE A 194 -5.72 -13.18 -7.52
N LYS A 195 -4.43 -13.53 -7.70
CA LYS A 195 -3.54 -12.87 -8.66
C LYS A 195 -4.01 -13.01 -10.10
N ILE A 196 -4.50 -14.21 -10.49
CA ILE A 196 -5.05 -14.45 -11.82
C ILE A 196 -6.35 -13.65 -12.01
N ALA A 197 -7.26 -13.71 -11.05
CA ALA A 197 -8.51 -12.96 -11.07
C ALA A 197 -8.25 -11.43 -11.16
N ALA A 198 -7.28 -10.92 -10.39
CA ALA A 198 -6.89 -9.51 -10.44
C ALA A 198 -6.29 -9.11 -11.78
N ALA A 199 -5.51 -10.01 -12.43
CA ALA A 199 -4.93 -9.74 -13.74
C ALA A 199 -5.97 -9.63 -14.86
N LEU A 200 -7.14 -10.27 -14.69
CA LEU A 200 -8.25 -10.28 -15.63
C LEU A 200 -9.35 -9.27 -15.27
N THR A 201 -9.20 -8.54 -14.17
CA THR A 201 -10.25 -7.63 -13.68
C THR A 201 -10.14 -6.27 -14.34
N SER A 202 -11.24 -5.77 -14.90
CA SER A 202 -11.36 -4.38 -15.35
C SER A 202 -11.37 -3.43 -14.14
N GLU A 203 -11.04 -2.17 -14.37
CA GLU A 203 -11.02 -1.17 -13.30
C GLU A 203 -12.38 -0.99 -12.61
N GLU A 204 -13.47 -1.04 -13.36
CA GLU A 204 -14.83 -0.96 -12.82
C GLU A 204 -15.18 -2.06 -11.81
N ASN A 205 -14.54 -3.22 -11.96
CA ASN A 205 -14.73 -4.40 -11.12
C ASN A 205 -13.60 -4.62 -10.12
N SER A 206 -12.61 -3.74 -10.09
CA SER A 206 -11.51 -3.78 -9.12
C SER A 206 -11.91 -3.11 -7.80
N SER A 207 -11.39 -3.64 -6.70
CA SER A 207 -11.56 -3.04 -5.36
C SER A 207 -10.37 -2.17 -4.94
N ILE A 208 -9.22 -2.32 -5.61
CA ILE A 208 -7.98 -1.61 -5.33
C ILE A 208 -7.33 -1.18 -6.65
N ILE A 209 -6.73 -0.02 -6.67
CA ILE A 209 -5.98 0.49 -7.82
C ILE A 209 -4.54 0.85 -7.41
N LEU A 210 -3.61 0.63 -8.35
CA LEU A 210 -2.24 1.12 -8.28
C LEU A 210 -2.07 2.28 -9.24
N PHE A 211 -1.49 3.36 -8.74
CA PHE A 211 -0.93 4.45 -9.54
C PHE A 211 0.59 4.45 -9.38
N ALA A 212 1.32 4.49 -10.50
CA ALA A 212 2.71 4.87 -10.50
C ALA A 212 2.83 6.24 -11.18
N ALA A 213 3.51 7.17 -10.52
CA ALA A 213 3.68 8.51 -11.04
C ALA A 213 5.12 9.00 -10.84
N LYS A 214 5.63 9.80 -11.81
CA LYS A 214 6.96 10.41 -11.77
C LYS A 214 6.86 11.90 -11.48
N LYS A 215 7.89 12.43 -10.84
CA LYS A 215 8.10 13.86 -10.71
C LYS A 215 8.92 14.37 -11.90
N ASN A 216 8.43 15.39 -12.58
CA ASN A 216 9.14 16.07 -13.66
C ASN A 216 10.25 16.97 -13.12
#